data_91494b2fb67bd2254b8d4e73b450a6cb
#
_entry.id   91494b2fb67bd2254b8d4e73b450a6cb
#
_cell.length_a   1.000
_cell.length_b   1.000
_cell.length_c   1.000
_cell.angle_alpha   90.00
_cell.angle_beta   90.00
_cell.angle_gamma   90.00
#
_symmetry.space_group_name_H-M   'P 1'
#
loop_
_entity.id
_entity.type
_entity.pdbx_description
1 polymer ?
#
loop_
_entity_poly.entity_id
_entity_poly.type
_entity_poly.pdbx_seq_one_letter_code
_entity_poly.pdbx_strand_id
1 'polypeptide(L)'
;DLDHDERAAILRSAGKKLVSVTVSPTVADALTEDIAALDNPTAAGIRAALATQGAVLNGVDNVFYLSESAADDILGEAASTDVRPLASGDAEIFASFKAAVSEQDWDDAYVELDHLAVFGAFDGHGRLVSIGSMYPWDDEFPLADTGVLTLGSARGRGHAKTLVRAMFRYALMEGYEPQYRCQLENAASNKLAAS
;
A
#
# COMPACT_ATOMS: atom_id res chain seq x y z
N ASP A 1 -11.15 8.69 8.36
CA ASP A 1 -11.28 9.33 9.69
C ASP A 1 -10.82 8.37 10.77
N LEU A 2 -9.94 8.85 11.67
CA LEU A 2 -9.54 8.09 12.84
C LEU A 2 -10.68 8.11 13.86
N ASP A 3 -11.04 6.94 14.38
CA ASP A 3 -12.18 6.79 15.29
C ASP A 3 -12.01 7.67 16.53
N HIS A 4 -13.10 8.28 16.98
CA HIS A 4 -13.09 9.29 18.06
C HIS A 4 -12.61 8.72 19.40
N ASP A 5 -12.82 7.41 19.63
CA ASP A 5 -12.52 6.73 20.87
C ASP A 5 -11.16 6.01 20.86
N GLU A 6 -10.50 5.94 19.70
CA GLU A 6 -9.18 5.32 19.56
C GLU A 6 -8.04 6.34 19.70
N ARG A 7 -6.97 5.97 20.40
CA ARG A 7 -5.73 6.74 20.44
C ARG A 7 -4.90 6.41 19.21
N ALA A 8 -5.30 6.97 18.07
CA ALA A 8 -4.67 6.71 16.80
C ALA A 8 -3.88 7.91 16.30
N ALA A 9 -2.76 7.66 15.64
CA ALA A 9 -1.93 8.67 15.03
C ALA A 9 -1.25 8.13 13.77
N ILE A 10 -1.17 8.99 12.73
CA ILE A 10 -0.40 8.74 11.52
C ILE A 10 0.67 9.82 11.43
N LEU A 11 1.93 9.41 11.43
CA LEU A 11 3.07 10.31 11.25
C LEU A 11 3.65 10.13 9.85
N ARG A 12 3.61 11.18 9.05
CA ARG A 12 4.20 11.21 7.70
C ARG A 12 5.42 12.12 7.69
N SER A 13 6.49 11.69 7.06
CA SER A 13 7.71 12.48 6.88
C SER A 13 8.16 12.39 5.43
N ALA A 14 8.25 13.55 4.76
CA ALA A 14 8.77 13.67 3.41
C ALA A 14 10.11 14.40 3.44
N GLY A 15 11.21 13.65 3.37
CA GLY A 15 12.56 14.18 3.51
C GLY A 15 12.79 14.80 4.90
N LYS A 16 13.66 15.86 4.97
CA LYS A 16 13.97 16.56 6.23
C LYS A 16 13.09 17.80 6.50
N LYS A 17 12.14 18.11 5.60
CA LYS A 17 11.48 19.41 5.60
C LYS A 17 10.00 19.38 5.91
N LEU A 18 9.36 18.25 5.79
CA LEU A 18 7.93 18.13 6.04
C LEU A 18 7.66 16.95 6.96
N VAL A 19 7.04 17.25 8.09
CA VAL A 19 6.47 16.25 8.97
C VAL A 19 5.00 16.64 9.18
N SER A 20 4.10 15.73 8.87
CA SER A 20 2.67 15.91 9.16
C SER A 20 2.22 14.83 10.13
N VAL A 21 1.30 15.19 11.00
CA VAL A 21 0.70 14.27 11.96
C VAL A 21 -0.81 14.39 11.83
N THR A 22 -1.45 13.26 11.60
CA THR A 22 -2.90 13.13 11.71
C THR A 22 -3.17 12.34 12.97
N VAL A 23 -4.00 12.85 13.85
CA VAL A 23 -4.32 12.24 15.14
C VAL A 23 -5.83 12.22 15.37
N SER A 24 -6.29 11.27 16.16
CA SER A 24 -7.68 11.31 16.65
C SER A 24 -7.90 12.54 17.54
N PRO A 25 -9.14 13.06 17.66
CA PRO A 25 -9.44 14.23 18.47
C PRO A 25 -8.94 14.11 19.91
N THR A 26 -9.07 12.95 20.52
CA THR A 26 -8.60 12.68 21.89
C THR A 26 -7.08 12.86 22.05
N VAL A 27 -6.32 12.49 21.01
CA VAL A 27 -4.87 12.69 20.99
C VAL A 27 -4.50 14.13 20.66
N ALA A 28 -5.27 14.79 19.77
CA ALA A 28 -5.03 16.19 19.40
C ALA A 28 -5.11 17.13 20.59
N ASP A 29 -6.14 16.99 21.42
CA ASP A 29 -6.34 17.83 22.61
C ASP A 29 -5.18 17.71 23.60
N ALA A 30 -4.60 16.52 23.73
CA ALA A 30 -3.50 16.26 24.64
C ALA A 30 -2.12 16.69 24.10
N LEU A 31 -1.97 16.77 22.76
CA LEU A 31 -0.67 17.01 22.11
C LEU A 31 -0.40 18.46 21.74
N THR A 32 -1.39 19.33 21.72
CA THR A 32 -1.26 20.69 21.18
C THR A 32 -0.18 21.49 21.88
N GLU A 33 -0.06 21.35 23.19
CA GLU A 33 0.97 22.05 23.99
C GLU A 33 2.35 21.42 23.83
N ASP A 34 2.42 20.08 23.80
CA ASP A 34 3.70 19.34 23.70
C ASP A 34 4.37 19.51 22.33
N ILE A 35 3.58 19.51 21.24
CA ILE A 35 4.13 19.72 19.89
C ILE A 35 4.49 21.19 19.66
N ALA A 36 3.70 22.14 20.17
CA ALA A 36 4.00 23.56 20.07
C ALA A 36 5.29 23.96 20.84
N ALA A 37 5.67 23.18 21.85
CA ALA A 37 6.91 23.38 22.62
C ALA A 37 8.17 22.84 21.91
N LEU A 38 8.03 22.11 20.78
CA LEU A 38 9.17 21.62 20.02
C LEU A 38 9.73 22.71 19.10
N ASP A 39 10.91 23.23 19.40
CA ASP A 39 11.60 24.28 18.62
C ASP A 39 11.88 23.87 17.15
N ASN A 40 11.94 22.59 16.87
CA ASN A 40 12.10 22.03 15.52
C ASN A 40 11.58 20.59 15.49
N PRO A 41 10.28 20.39 15.25
CA PRO A 41 9.68 19.07 15.36
C PRO A 41 10.26 18.09 14.33
N THR A 42 11.02 17.12 14.80
CA THR A 42 11.48 15.98 14.01
C THR A 42 10.49 14.82 14.16
N ALA A 43 10.48 13.90 13.20
CA ALA A 43 9.66 12.69 13.30
C ALA A 43 9.93 11.90 14.61
N ALA A 44 11.18 11.87 15.07
CA ALA A 44 11.54 11.22 16.32
C ALA A 44 10.98 11.97 17.56
N GLY A 45 11.04 13.31 17.56
CA GLY A 45 10.48 14.13 18.63
C GLY A 45 8.96 14.01 18.73
N ILE A 46 8.29 14.05 17.58
CA ILE A 46 6.83 13.87 17.52
C ILE A 46 6.44 12.46 17.96
N ARG A 47 7.17 11.42 17.52
CA ARG A 47 6.94 10.04 17.97
C ARG A 47 7.07 9.91 19.50
N ALA A 48 8.07 10.58 20.10
CA ALA A 48 8.24 10.60 21.54
C ALA A 48 7.07 11.29 22.25
N ALA A 49 6.61 12.45 21.75
CA ALA A 49 5.44 13.14 22.27
C ALA A 49 4.16 12.30 22.18
N LEU A 50 3.92 11.65 21.04
CA LEU A 50 2.79 10.72 20.86
C LEU A 50 2.82 9.58 21.87
N ALA A 51 3.99 9.01 22.13
CA ALA A 51 4.17 7.93 23.09
C ALA A 51 3.81 8.35 24.53
N THR A 52 4.09 9.61 24.92
CA THR A 52 3.70 10.14 26.27
C THR A 52 2.18 10.19 26.44
N GLN A 53 1.44 10.33 25.34
CA GLN A 53 -0.02 10.32 25.32
C GLN A 53 -0.61 8.91 25.11
N GLY A 54 0.23 7.89 25.12
CA GLY A 54 -0.18 6.48 24.95
C GLY A 54 -0.51 6.10 23.51
N ALA A 55 -0.21 6.97 22.51
CA ALA A 55 -0.30 6.63 21.11
C ALA A 55 0.99 5.93 20.67
N VAL A 56 0.94 4.62 20.50
CA VAL A 56 2.07 3.81 20.04
C VAL A 56 1.97 3.68 18.53
N LEU A 57 2.90 4.31 17.80
CA LEU A 57 3.00 4.13 16.37
C LEU A 57 3.57 2.73 16.07
N ASN A 58 2.86 1.99 15.26
CA ASN A 58 3.34 0.74 14.65
C ASN A 58 4.59 1.00 13.79
N GLY A 59 5.12 -0.01 13.13
CA GLY A 59 6.30 0.10 12.29
C GLY A 59 6.27 1.28 11.31
N VAL A 60 7.38 1.57 10.69
CA VAL A 60 7.49 2.64 9.69
C VAL A 60 7.36 2.04 8.31
N ASP A 61 6.48 2.60 7.48
CA ASP A 61 6.33 2.23 6.09
C ASP A 61 7.01 3.23 5.17
N ASN A 62 7.60 2.74 4.10
CA ASN A 62 7.89 3.52 2.91
C ASN A 62 6.61 3.65 2.09
N VAL A 63 6.34 4.88 1.63
CA VAL A 63 5.23 5.17 0.72
C VAL A 63 5.83 5.66 -0.59
N PHE A 64 5.45 5.01 -1.69
CA PHE A 64 5.95 5.29 -3.02
C PHE A 64 4.82 5.78 -3.91
N TYR A 65 5.13 6.78 -4.72
CA TYR A 65 4.27 7.32 -5.77
C TYR A 65 5.02 7.30 -7.09
N LEU A 66 4.30 7.30 -8.20
CA LEU A 66 4.91 7.43 -9.51
C LEU A 66 5.42 8.85 -9.74
N SER A 67 6.56 8.98 -10.42
CA SER A 67 6.89 10.25 -11.08
C SER A 67 6.03 10.42 -12.32
N GLU A 68 5.86 11.67 -12.80
CA GLU A 68 5.14 11.93 -14.05
C GLU A 68 5.67 11.09 -15.22
N SER A 69 7.00 11.01 -15.36
CA SER A 69 7.61 10.21 -16.42
C SER A 69 7.34 8.70 -16.28
N ALA A 70 7.28 8.17 -15.05
CA ALA A 70 6.95 6.76 -14.84
C ALA A 70 5.46 6.48 -15.11
N ALA A 71 4.58 7.42 -14.82
CA ALA A 71 3.16 7.32 -15.16
C ALA A 71 2.97 7.32 -16.69
N ASP A 72 3.64 8.20 -17.42
CA ASP A 72 3.60 8.24 -18.88
C ASP A 72 4.13 6.94 -19.51
N ASP A 73 5.23 6.40 -18.97
CA ASP A 73 5.79 5.11 -19.41
C ASP A 73 4.77 3.97 -19.21
N ILE A 74 4.14 3.90 -18.03
CA ILE A 74 3.12 2.88 -17.73
C ILE A 74 1.89 3.00 -18.62
N LEU A 75 1.42 4.21 -18.89
CA LEU A 75 0.28 4.46 -19.78
C LEU A 75 0.60 4.06 -21.23
N GLY A 76 1.86 4.23 -21.67
CA GLY A 76 2.33 3.86 -22.99
C GLY A 76 2.61 2.36 -23.19
N GLU A 77 2.66 1.56 -22.12
CA GLU A 77 2.94 0.14 -22.22
C GLU A 77 1.81 -0.65 -22.87
N ALA A 78 2.19 -1.68 -23.62
CA ALA A 78 1.23 -2.67 -24.10
C ALA A 78 0.73 -3.52 -22.92
N ALA A 79 -0.56 -3.85 -22.92
CA ALA A 79 -1.12 -4.74 -21.92
C ALA A 79 -0.42 -6.12 -21.96
N SER A 80 -0.03 -6.61 -20.79
CA SER A 80 0.52 -7.96 -20.66
C SER A 80 -0.57 -9.00 -20.89
N THR A 81 -0.28 -10.05 -21.67
CA THR A 81 -1.19 -11.18 -21.88
C THR A 81 -1.29 -12.10 -20.67
N ASP A 82 -0.30 -12.03 -19.78
CA ASP A 82 -0.20 -12.89 -18.59
C ASP A 82 -0.87 -12.26 -17.36
N VAL A 83 -1.41 -11.05 -17.49
CA VAL A 83 -2.11 -10.34 -16.41
C VAL A 83 -3.50 -9.96 -16.86
N ARG A 84 -4.49 -10.24 -16.01
CA ARG A 84 -5.87 -9.82 -16.23
C ARG A 84 -6.58 -9.43 -14.94
N PRO A 85 -7.66 -8.64 -15.04
CA PRO A 85 -8.57 -8.44 -13.92
C PRO A 85 -9.17 -9.77 -13.43
N LEU A 86 -9.40 -9.85 -12.13
CA LEU A 86 -10.18 -10.92 -11.49
C LEU A 86 -11.54 -10.34 -11.05
N ALA A 87 -12.55 -11.18 -11.13
CA ALA A 87 -13.92 -10.84 -10.79
C ALA A 87 -14.57 -11.96 -9.95
N SER A 88 -15.83 -11.80 -9.59
CA SER A 88 -16.59 -12.81 -8.82
C SER A 88 -16.56 -14.22 -9.46
N GLY A 89 -16.48 -14.31 -10.78
CA GLY A 89 -16.32 -15.59 -11.49
C GLY A 89 -15.00 -16.31 -11.24
N ASP A 90 -13.99 -15.60 -10.68
CA ASP A 90 -12.67 -16.13 -10.36
C ASP A 90 -12.53 -16.58 -8.89
N ALA A 91 -13.64 -16.60 -8.12
CA ALA A 91 -13.61 -16.90 -6.69
C ALA A 91 -12.93 -18.23 -6.35
N GLU A 92 -13.08 -19.25 -7.19
CA GLU A 92 -12.48 -20.57 -6.97
C GLU A 92 -10.95 -20.53 -7.10
N ILE A 93 -10.41 -19.90 -8.16
CA ILE A 93 -8.96 -19.79 -8.34
C ILE A 93 -8.35 -18.85 -7.30
N PHE A 94 -9.08 -17.80 -6.90
CA PHE A 94 -8.67 -16.88 -5.84
C PHE A 94 -8.58 -17.60 -4.50
N ALA A 95 -9.60 -18.39 -4.12
CA ALA A 95 -9.59 -19.19 -2.91
C ALA A 95 -8.46 -20.24 -2.92
N SER A 96 -8.20 -20.86 -4.08
CA SER A 96 -7.09 -21.80 -4.23
C SER A 96 -5.73 -21.13 -4.04
N PHE A 97 -5.56 -19.91 -4.53
CA PHE A 97 -4.35 -19.12 -4.30
C PHE A 97 -4.20 -18.77 -2.81
N LYS A 98 -5.27 -18.29 -2.16
CA LYS A 98 -5.29 -17.99 -0.72
C LYS A 98 -4.85 -19.18 0.12
N ALA A 99 -5.34 -20.38 -0.20
CA ALA A 99 -4.98 -21.61 0.50
C ALA A 99 -3.51 -22.04 0.30
N ALA A 100 -2.82 -21.50 -0.70
CA ALA A 100 -1.42 -21.82 -1.02
C ALA A 100 -0.39 -20.87 -0.40
N VAL A 101 -0.83 -19.86 0.36
CA VAL A 101 0.01 -18.88 1.05
C VAL A 101 -0.19 -18.97 2.56
N SER A 102 0.72 -18.36 3.35
CA SER A 102 0.54 -18.26 4.79
C SER A 102 -0.53 -17.21 5.13
N GLU A 103 -1.23 -17.41 6.25
CA GLU A 103 -2.18 -16.45 6.78
C GLU A 103 -1.53 -15.07 6.98
N GLN A 104 -0.31 -15.04 7.54
CA GLN A 104 0.45 -13.82 7.74
C GLN A 104 0.76 -13.09 6.41
N ASP A 105 1.26 -13.80 5.38
CA ASP A 105 1.52 -13.17 4.06
C ASP A 105 0.21 -12.63 3.44
N TRP A 106 -0.91 -13.31 3.68
CA TRP A 106 -2.22 -12.89 3.20
C TRP A 106 -2.68 -11.60 3.89
N ASP A 107 -2.63 -11.57 5.22
CA ASP A 107 -3.04 -10.42 6.03
C ASP A 107 -2.15 -9.20 5.74
N ASP A 108 -0.83 -9.41 5.61
CA ASP A 108 0.12 -8.35 5.27
C ASP A 108 -0.11 -7.77 3.86
N ALA A 109 -0.56 -8.58 2.91
CA ALA A 109 -0.81 -8.14 1.54
C ALA A 109 -2.17 -7.43 1.38
N TYR A 110 -3.12 -7.71 2.27
CA TYR A 110 -4.46 -7.13 2.29
C TYR A 110 -5.14 -7.16 0.90
N VAL A 111 -5.26 -8.34 0.31
CA VAL A 111 -5.87 -8.55 -1.01
C VAL A 111 -7.24 -9.18 -0.86
N GLU A 112 -8.29 -8.48 -1.27
CA GLU A 112 -9.66 -8.97 -1.24
C GLU A 112 -10.30 -8.86 -2.63
N LEU A 113 -11.22 -9.80 -2.94
CA LEU A 113 -11.81 -9.90 -4.29
C LEU A 113 -12.85 -8.79 -4.57
N ASP A 114 -13.34 -8.11 -3.55
CA ASP A 114 -14.29 -7.01 -3.62
C ASP A 114 -13.64 -5.61 -3.54
N HIS A 115 -12.30 -5.54 -3.54
CA HIS A 115 -11.61 -4.27 -3.65
C HIS A 115 -11.89 -3.56 -4.98
N LEU A 116 -11.58 -2.27 -5.06
CA LEU A 116 -11.79 -1.39 -6.23
C LEU A 116 -11.35 -2.04 -7.54
N ALA A 117 -10.19 -2.69 -7.54
CA ALA A 117 -9.65 -3.44 -8.66
C ALA A 117 -8.80 -4.60 -8.16
N VAL A 118 -8.99 -5.77 -8.74
CA VAL A 118 -8.25 -6.98 -8.41
C VAL A 118 -7.68 -7.57 -9.69
N PHE A 119 -6.41 -7.94 -9.66
CA PHE A 119 -5.71 -8.50 -10.81
C PHE A 119 -4.97 -9.78 -10.44
N GLY A 120 -4.85 -10.66 -11.42
CA GLY A 120 -4.05 -11.87 -11.34
C GLY A 120 -2.99 -11.93 -12.42
N ALA A 121 -1.78 -12.38 -12.05
CA ALA A 121 -0.76 -12.76 -13.00
C ALA A 121 -0.69 -14.29 -13.09
N PHE A 122 -0.63 -14.78 -14.31
CA PHE A 122 -0.66 -16.21 -14.64
C PHE A 122 0.69 -16.66 -15.21
N ASP A 123 1.09 -17.89 -14.91
CA ASP A 123 2.27 -18.50 -15.54
C ASP A 123 1.95 -19.06 -16.93
N GLY A 124 2.99 -19.51 -17.65
CA GLY A 124 2.83 -20.10 -19.00
C GLY A 124 1.97 -21.38 -19.06
N HIS A 125 1.49 -21.87 -17.93
CA HIS A 125 0.55 -22.99 -17.83
C HIS A 125 -0.86 -22.53 -17.44
N GLY A 126 -1.10 -21.21 -17.37
CA GLY A 126 -2.39 -20.64 -16.99
C GLY A 126 -2.71 -20.73 -15.49
N ARG A 127 -1.71 -20.96 -14.61
CA ARG A 127 -1.91 -20.97 -13.16
C ARG A 127 -1.75 -19.57 -12.60
N LEU A 128 -2.64 -19.19 -11.69
CA LEU A 128 -2.54 -17.95 -10.94
C LEU A 128 -1.33 -18.03 -10.00
N VAL A 129 -0.34 -17.16 -10.19
CA VAL A 129 0.94 -17.17 -9.45
C VAL A 129 1.23 -15.88 -8.69
N SER A 130 0.54 -14.80 -9.04
CA SER A 130 0.58 -13.56 -8.27
C SER A 130 -0.79 -12.89 -8.32
N ILE A 131 -1.19 -12.29 -7.22
CA ILE A 131 -2.41 -11.50 -7.13
C ILE A 131 -2.10 -10.13 -6.55
N GLY A 132 -2.93 -9.16 -6.86
CA GLY A 132 -2.90 -7.86 -6.23
C GLY A 132 -4.25 -7.19 -6.31
N SER A 133 -4.48 -6.28 -5.40
CA SER A 133 -5.68 -5.46 -5.40
C SER A 133 -5.37 -4.01 -5.06
N MET A 134 -6.28 -3.14 -5.43
CA MET A 134 -6.25 -1.73 -5.10
C MET A 134 -7.50 -1.35 -4.35
N TYR A 135 -7.34 -0.52 -3.33
CA TYR A 135 -8.45 0.00 -2.53
C TYR A 135 -8.25 1.48 -2.25
N PRO A 136 -9.34 2.29 -2.17
CA PRO A 136 -9.24 3.70 -1.85
C PRO A 136 -8.62 3.88 -0.47
N TRP A 137 -7.75 4.89 -0.35
CA TRP A 137 -7.18 5.23 0.96
C TRP A 137 -8.18 6.00 1.82
N ASP A 138 -8.93 6.90 1.20
CA ASP A 138 -10.03 7.64 1.79
C ASP A 138 -11.01 8.07 0.68
N ASP A 139 -12.16 8.63 1.08
CA ASP A 139 -13.20 9.07 0.15
C ASP A 139 -12.96 10.49 -0.42
N GLU A 140 -12.02 11.25 0.14
CA GLU A 140 -11.77 12.64 -0.26
C GLU A 140 -10.76 12.77 -1.39
N PHE A 141 -9.80 11.84 -1.48
CA PHE A 141 -8.72 11.87 -2.46
C PHE A 141 -8.73 10.61 -3.32
N PRO A 142 -8.54 10.72 -4.64
CA PRO A 142 -8.48 9.58 -5.54
C PRO A 142 -7.14 8.83 -5.42
N LEU A 143 -6.77 8.45 -4.20
CA LEU A 143 -5.61 7.61 -3.90
C LEU A 143 -6.04 6.15 -3.83
N ALA A 144 -5.32 5.28 -4.53
CA ALA A 144 -5.53 3.84 -4.46
C ALA A 144 -4.28 3.15 -3.91
N ASP A 145 -4.39 2.62 -2.69
CA ASP A 145 -3.31 1.82 -2.08
C ASP A 145 -3.28 0.42 -2.68
N THR A 146 -2.12 -0.21 -2.69
CA THR A 146 -1.88 -1.43 -3.45
C THR A 146 -1.35 -2.54 -2.57
N GLY A 147 -2.08 -3.65 -2.54
CA GLY A 147 -1.62 -4.93 -1.99
C GLY A 147 -1.16 -5.88 -3.10
N VAL A 148 -0.10 -6.62 -2.88
CA VAL A 148 0.41 -7.60 -3.84
C VAL A 148 1.04 -8.81 -3.15
N LEU A 149 0.74 -10.00 -3.66
CA LEU A 149 1.28 -11.25 -3.14
C LEU A 149 1.65 -12.20 -4.29
N THR A 150 2.80 -12.86 -4.18
CA THR A 150 3.29 -13.83 -5.16
C THR A 150 3.62 -15.15 -4.46
N LEU A 151 3.14 -16.26 -5.03
CA LEU A 151 3.48 -17.60 -4.55
C LEU A 151 4.99 -17.76 -4.40
N GLY A 152 5.45 -18.36 -3.30
CA GLY A 152 6.88 -18.56 -3.03
C GLY A 152 7.63 -19.22 -4.20
N SER A 153 7.02 -20.21 -4.86
CA SER A 153 7.60 -20.92 -6.01
C SER A 153 7.71 -20.07 -7.29
N ALA A 154 7.01 -18.91 -7.36
CA ALA A 154 6.98 -18.03 -8.51
C ALA A 154 7.73 -16.70 -8.28
N ARG A 155 8.24 -16.47 -7.07
CA ARG A 155 9.01 -15.26 -6.75
C ARG A 155 10.28 -15.14 -7.60
N GLY A 156 10.74 -13.91 -7.83
CA GLY A 156 11.95 -13.61 -8.60
C GLY A 156 11.80 -13.74 -10.12
N ARG A 157 10.60 -13.98 -10.65
CA ARG A 157 10.34 -14.16 -12.09
C ARG A 157 9.66 -12.95 -12.74
N GLY A 158 9.47 -11.84 -12.02
CA GLY A 158 8.89 -10.60 -12.55
C GLY A 158 7.37 -10.52 -12.48
N HIS A 159 6.65 -11.56 -12.06
CA HIS A 159 5.17 -11.56 -12.03
C HIS A 159 4.58 -10.39 -11.21
N ALA A 160 5.10 -10.11 -10.02
CA ALA A 160 4.65 -8.97 -9.21
C ALA A 160 4.86 -7.63 -9.92
N LYS A 161 6.00 -7.43 -10.60
CA LYS A 161 6.29 -6.20 -11.34
C LYS A 161 5.28 -5.99 -12.47
N THR A 162 5.07 -7.02 -13.30
CA THR A 162 4.11 -6.95 -14.41
C THR A 162 2.69 -6.71 -13.89
N LEU A 163 2.33 -7.35 -12.79
CA LEU A 163 1.03 -7.20 -12.13
C LEU A 163 0.81 -5.77 -11.63
N VAL A 164 1.76 -5.23 -10.84
CA VAL A 164 1.66 -3.88 -10.27
C VAL A 164 1.60 -2.82 -11.37
N ARG A 165 2.39 -2.95 -12.43
CA ARG A 165 2.32 -2.02 -13.57
C ARG A 165 0.97 -2.04 -14.27
N ALA A 166 0.35 -3.22 -14.43
CA ALA A 166 -1.00 -3.33 -15.00
C ALA A 166 -2.06 -2.69 -14.09
N MET A 167 -1.95 -2.88 -12.78
CA MET A 167 -2.82 -2.26 -11.79
C MET A 167 -2.66 -0.75 -11.78
N PHE A 168 -1.44 -0.25 -11.78
CA PHE A 168 -1.15 1.19 -11.81
C PHE A 168 -1.67 1.84 -13.08
N ARG A 169 -1.50 1.17 -14.24
CA ARG A 169 -2.09 1.64 -15.50
C ARG A 169 -3.62 1.75 -15.39
N TYR A 170 -4.27 0.75 -14.82
CA TYR A 170 -5.71 0.78 -14.58
C TYR A 170 -6.10 1.97 -13.67
N ALA A 171 -5.43 2.14 -12.54
CA ALA A 171 -5.69 3.24 -11.61
C ALA A 171 -5.59 4.62 -12.29
N LEU A 172 -4.48 4.86 -13.02
CA LEU A 172 -4.29 6.12 -13.76
C LEU A 172 -5.38 6.36 -14.79
N MET A 173 -5.83 5.32 -15.49
CA MET A 173 -6.92 5.44 -16.48
C MET A 173 -8.28 5.74 -15.83
N GLU A 174 -8.50 5.26 -14.62
CA GLU A 174 -9.72 5.53 -13.82
C GLU A 174 -9.63 6.82 -13.00
N GLY A 175 -8.51 7.56 -13.09
CA GLY A 175 -8.32 8.84 -12.41
C GLY A 175 -7.83 8.73 -10.98
N TYR A 176 -7.32 7.59 -10.57
CA TYR A 176 -6.70 7.39 -9.26
C TYR A 176 -5.18 7.61 -9.32
N GLU A 177 -4.63 8.19 -8.26
CA GLU A 177 -3.19 8.19 -7.99
C GLU A 177 -2.81 6.87 -7.32
N PRO A 178 -2.03 5.99 -7.96
CA PRO A 178 -1.62 4.74 -7.35
C PRO A 178 -0.56 4.97 -6.28
N GLN A 179 -0.76 4.36 -5.11
CA GLN A 179 0.16 4.36 -3.99
C GLN A 179 0.66 2.94 -3.74
N TYR A 180 1.95 2.79 -3.50
CA TYR A 180 2.53 1.54 -3.03
C TYR A 180 3.17 1.75 -1.66
N ARG A 181 2.76 0.94 -0.70
CA ARG A 181 3.24 1.04 0.67
C ARG A 181 3.86 -0.27 1.12
N CYS A 182 4.99 -0.21 1.81
CA CYS A 182 5.60 -1.38 2.41
C CYS A 182 6.48 -1.02 3.61
N GLN A 183 6.61 -1.96 4.54
CA GLN A 183 7.47 -1.83 5.70
C GLN A 183 8.94 -1.64 5.28
N LEU A 184 9.72 -0.91 6.09
CA LEU A 184 11.14 -0.65 5.81
C LEU A 184 11.95 -1.94 5.63
N GLU A 185 11.65 -2.94 6.42
CA GLU A 185 12.35 -4.22 6.47
C GLU A 185 11.94 -5.18 5.34
N ASN A 186 10.84 -4.89 4.64
CA ASN A 186 10.37 -5.71 3.52
C ASN A 186 11.21 -5.43 2.25
N ALA A 187 12.41 -6.03 2.20
CA ALA A 187 13.34 -5.83 1.09
C ALA A 187 12.76 -6.21 -0.29
N ALA A 188 11.87 -7.20 -0.34
CA ALA A 188 11.25 -7.65 -1.59
C ALA A 188 10.29 -6.58 -2.13
N SER A 189 9.42 -6.04 -1.29
CA SER A 189 8.48 -4.97 -1.64
C SER A 189 9.19 -3.67 -1.95
N ASN A 190 10.21 -3.28 -1.17
CA ASN A 190 11.03 -2.10 -1.46
C ASN A 190 11.73 -2.19 -2.83
N LYS A 191 12.25 -3.38 -3.19
CA LYS A 191 12.84 -3.62 -4.50
C LYS A 191 11.80 -3.55 -5.63
N LEU A 192 10.61 -4.07 -5.39
CA LEU A 192 9.50 -4.01 -6.36
C LEU A 192 9.09 -2.56 -6.61
N ALA A 193 8.90 -1.76 -5.56
CA ALA A 193 8.53 -0.35 -5.67
C ALA A 193 9.57 0.49 -6.41
N ALA A 194 10.85 0.15 -6.33
CA ALA A 194 11.95 0.85 -7.01
C ALA A 194 12.19 0.36 -8.45
N SER A 195 11.39 -0.56 -9.01
CA SER A 195 11.61 -1.18 -10.33
C SER A 195 10.60 -0.77 -11.37
#